data_f7c790ed0a37dd3bd5d21092c6ccec29
#
_entry.id   f7c790ed0a37dd3bd5d21092c6ccec29
#
_cell.length_a   1.000
_cell.length_b   1.000
_cell.length_c   1.000
_cell.angle_alpha   90.00
_cell.angle_beta   90.00
_cell.angle_gamma   90.00
#
_symmetry.space_group_name_H-M   'P 1'
#
loop_
_entity.id
_entity.type
_entity.pdbx_description
1 polymer ?
#
loop_
_entity_poly.entity_id
_entity_poly.type
_entity_poly.pdbx_seq_one_letter_code
_entity_poly.pdbx_strand_id
1 'polypeptide(L)'
;MMTRRQAIKTTALASAAFVTLPGAVAQPLPTTTTLPGAVAQPLITTAGSGPFTLPPLPYAYDALEPHIDARTMEIHHDKHHAAYVANLNKAVADWPEIPDLSKKSVGVLLQNLNSVPEKIRTAVRNNGGGHFNHSLFWEMMKPAGGGEPAGELAKAIDSGFGSFAAFKDNFTRV
;
A
#
# COMPACT_ATOMS: atom_id res chain seq x y z
N MET A 1 -17.19 8.35 -21.17
CA MET A 1 -16.73 7.06 -20.60
C MET A 1 -15.40 7.29 -19.95
N MET A 2 -15.27 7.07 -18.64
CA MET A 2 -14.04 7.35 -17.88
C MET A 2 -13.03 6.21 -18.07
N THR A 3 -11.77 6.51 -18.39
CA THR A 3 -10.74 5.47 -18.57
C THR A 3 -10.24 4.94 -17.22
N ARG A 4 -9.67 3.71 -17.17
CA ARG A 4 -9.03 3.14 -15.98
C ARG A 4 -8.07 4.13 -15.30
N ARG A 5 -7.29 4.87 -16.08
CA ARG A 5 -6.35 5.88 -15.57
C ARG A 5 -7.05 7.07 -14.91
N GLN A 6 -8.23 7.44 -15.39
CA GLN A 6 -9.02 8.53 -14.80
C GLN A 6 -9.66 8.08 -13.47
N ALA A 7 -10.19 6.87 -13.40
CA ALA A 7 -10.74 6.29 -12.17
C ALA A 7 -9.68 6.25 -11.05
N ILE A 8 -8.47 5.75 -11.35
CA ILE A 8 -7.36 5.68 -10.39
C ILE A 8 -6.91 7.09 -9.94
N LYS A 9 -6.83 8.05 -10.86
CA LYS A 9 -6.47 9.43 -10.51
C LYS A 9 -7.50 10.10 -9.61
N THR A 10 -8.79 9.87 -9.85
CA THR A 10 -9.87 10.46 -9.05
C THR A 10 -9.89 9.86 -7.64
N THR A 11 -9.64 8.56 -7.49
CA THR A 11 -9.56 7.89 -6.19
C THR A 11 -8.33 8.33 -5.39
N ALA A 12 -7.17 8.54 -6.05
CA ALA A 12 -5.95 9.03 -5.40
C ALA A 12 -6.09 10.48 -4.90
N LEU A 13 -6.82 11.33 -5.62
CA LEU A 13 -7.08 12.72 -5.20
C LEU A 13 -8.02 12.82 -3.99
N ALA A 14 -8.95 11.87 -3.82
CA ALA A 14 -9.81 11.82 -2.65
C ALA A 14 -9.08 11.45 -1.36
N SER A 15 -7.96 10.72 -1.46
CA SER A 15 -7.10 10.35 -0.31
C SER A 15 -6.13 11.45 0.12
N ALA A 16 -5.86 12.47 -0.70
CA ALA A 16 -4.91 13.54 -0.40
C ALA A 16 -5.50 14.73 0.40
N ALA A 17 -6.80 14.71 0.73
CA ALA A 17 -7.46 15.81 1.43
C ALA A 17 -7.41 15.72 2.98
N PHE A 18 -6.55 14.88 3.55
CA PHE A 18 -6.37 14.76 5.00
C PHE A 18 -5.04 15.36 5.47
N VAL A 19 -4.84 16.63 5.38
CA VAL A 19 -3.92 17.36 6.28
C VAL A 19 -4.27 18.85 6.22
N THR A 20 -4.94 19.37 7.21
CA THR A 20 -4.58 20.49 8.10
C THR A 20 -5.83 21.00 8.81
N LEU A 21 -5.97 20.63 10.09
CA LEU A 21 -6.69 21.45 11.06
C LEU A 21 -5.69 21.88 12.13
N PRO A 22 -5.51 23.16 12.39
CA PRO A 22 -4.72 23.63 13.52
C PRO A 22 -5.60 23.64 14.78
N GLY A 23 -5.09 23.07 15.87
CA GLY A 23 -5.60 23.30 17.21
C GLY A 23 -6.25 22.11 17.91
N ALA A 24 -5.46 21.11 18.30
CA ALA A 24 -5.85 20.19 19.36
C ALA A 24 -4.85 20.29 20.52
N VAL A 25 -5.33 20.84 21.63
CA VAL A 25 -4.67 20.87 22.93
C VAL A 25 -4.37 19.44 23.36
N ALA A 26 -3.13 19.16 23.73
CA ALA A 26 -2.67 17.90 24.25
C ALA A 26 -3.41 17.53 25.54
N GLN A 27 -4.16 16.43 25.52
CA GLN A 27 -4.64 15.79 26.75
C GLN A 27 -3.68 14.65 27.13
N PRO A 28 -3.44 14.44 28.44
CA PRO A 28 -2.55 13.37 28.89
C PRO A 28 -3.15 12.00 28.62
N LEU A 29 -2.32 11.10 28.15
CA LEU A 29 -2.62 9.70 27.87
C LEU A 29 -3.09 8.96 29.13
N PRO A 30 -4.16 8.16 29.07
CA PRO A 30 -4.49 7.25 30.16
C PRO A 30 -3.48 6.11 30.24
N THR A 31 -3.09 5.79 31.45
CA THR A 31 -2.17 4.73 31.86
C THR A 31 -2.53 3.36 31.27
N THR A 32 -1.51 2.69 30.83
CA THR A 32 -1.38 1.34 30.30
C THR A 32 -2.30 0.31 31.00
N THR A 33 -3.34 -0.14 30.29
CA THR A 33 -4.00 -1.41 30.63
C THR A 33 -3.35 -2.50 29.77
N THR A 34 -2.55 -3.33 30.43
CA THR A 34 -1.92 -4.52 29.82
C THR A 34 -3.01 -5.53 29.47
N LEU A 35 -3.26 -5.72 28.19
CA LEU A 35 -4.08 -6.83 27.68
C LEU A 35 -3.23 -8.11 27.72
N PRO A 36 -3.67 -9.20 28.37
CA PRO A 36 -2.99 -10.48 28.33
C PRO A 36 -3.32 -11.18 27.00
N GLY A 37 -2.32 -11.52 26.20
CA GLY A 37 -2.50 -12.40 25.05
C GLY A 37 -1.82 -12.00 23.75
N ALA A 38 -0.92 -11.00 23.73
CA ALA A 38 -0.06 -10.77 22.57
C ALA A 38 1.00 -11.88 22.52
N VAL A 39 0.74 -12.94 21.78
CA VAL A 39 1.75 -13.91 21.39
C VAL A 39 2.72 -13.15 20.48
N ALA A 40 3.91 -12.87 21.01
CA ALA A 40 5.00 -12.28 20.24
C ALA A 40 5.34 -13.24 19.08
N GLN A 41 4.94 -12.89 17.87
CA GLN A 41 5.38 -13.60 16.69
C GLN A 41 6.88 -13.34 16.51
N PRO A 42 7.69 -14.36 16.18
CA PRO A 42 9.10 -14.14 15.90
C PRO A 42 9.19 -13.21 14.69
N LEU A 43 9.83 -12.07 14.87
CA LEU A 43 10.23 -11.18 13.79
C LEU A 43 11.20 -11.93 12.88
N ILE A 44 10.67 -12.62 11.87
CA ILE A 44 11.48 -13.09 10.76
C ILE A 44 11.74 -11.87 9.89
N THR A 45 12.65 -11.02 10.34
CA THR A 45 13.26 -10.00 9.52
C THR A 45 14.15 -10.67 8.49
N THR A 46 13.60 -11.16 7.41
CA THR A 46 14.36 -11.24 6.17
C THR A 46 14.49 -9.80 5.64
N ALA A 47 15.30 -9.02 6.34
CA ALA A 47 15.73 -7.72 5.84
C ALA A 47 16.50 -7.99 4.54
N GLY A 48 15.84 -7.83 3.42
CA GLY A 48 16.51 -7.78 2.14
C GLY A 48 17.57 -6.67 2.22
N SER A 49 18.84 -7.02 1.93
CA SER A 49 19.92 -6.04 1.90
C SER A 49 19.63 -5.02 0.79
N GLY A 50 19.14 -3.81 1.17
CA GLY A 50 18.83 -2.77 0.19
C GLY A 50 17.94 -1.67 0.77
N PRO A 51 17.72 -0.58 0.01
CA PRO A 51 16.99 0.60 0.46
C PRO A 51 15.49 0.39 0.64
N PHE A 52 14.91 -0.63 0.01
CA PHE A 52 13.49 -0.95 0.11
C PHE A 52 13.29 -2.12 1.07
N THR A 53 12.32 -2.01 1.95
CA THR A 53 12.01 -3.02 2.98
C THR A 53 10.59 -3.54 2.81
N LEU A 54 10.38 -4.80 3.17
CA LEU A 54 9.03 -5.35 3.26
C LEU A 54 8.34 -4.74 4.49
N PRO A 55 7.25 -3.96 4.32
CA PRO A 55 6.54 -3.41 5.46
C PRO A 55 5.83 -4.53 6.22
N PRO A 56 5.74 -4.47 7.55
CA PRO A 56 4.94 -5.43 8.30
C PRO A 56 3.46 -5.28 7.95
N LEU A 57 2.69 -6.37 8.07
CA LEU A 57 1.25 -6.29 8.00
C LEU A 57 0.69 -5.50 9.19
N PRO A 58 -0.34 -4.66 9.01
CA PRO A 58 -0.98 -3.93 10.12
C PRO A 58 -1.90 -4.81 10.99
N TYR A 59 -2.01 -6.10 10.69
CA TYR A 59 -2.84 -7.11 11.38
C TYR A 59 -2.19 -8.49 11.27
N ALA A 60 -2.65 -9.46 12.09
CA ALA A 60 -2.20 -10.85 12.05
C ALA A 60 -2.63 -11.55 10.75
N TYR A 61 -1.94 -12.63 10.35
CA TYR A 61 -2.26 -13.35 9.12
C TYR A 61 -3.68 -13.92 9.10
N ASP A 62 -4.23 -14.34 10.24
CA ASP A 62 -5.57 -14.90 10.41
C ASP A 62 -6.67 -13.84 10.58
N ALA A 63 -6.30 -12.56 10.67
CA ALA A 63 -7.24 -11.49 11.01
C ALA A 63 -8.35 -11.25 9.96
N LEU A 64 -8.16 -11.75 8.74
CA LEU A 64 -9.12 -11.60 7.64
C LEU A 64 -9.98 -12.86 7.41
N GLU A 65 -9.82 -13.89 8.24
CA GLU A 65 -10.69 -15.06 8.18
C GLU A 65 -12.15 -14.72 8.54
N PRO A 66 -13.12 -15.41 7.95
CA PRO A 66 -13.01 -16.54 7.04
C PRO A 66 -12.86 -16.15 5.56
N HIS A 67 -12.66 -14.89 5.23
CA HIS A 67 -12.66 -14.39 3.86
C HIS A 67 -11.33 -14.64 3.13
N ILE A 68 -10.22 -14.48 3.84
CA ILE A 68 -8.87 -14.80 3.36
C ILE A 68 -8.17 -15.58 4.47
N ASP A 69 -7.73 -16.79 4.16
CA ASP A 69 -7.08 -17.67 5.14
C ASP A 69 -5.65 -17.19 5.48
N ALA A 70 -5.20 -17.55 6.70
CA ALA A 70 -3.90 -17.18 7.22
C ALA A 70 -2.73 -17.63 6.31
N ARG A 71 -2.84 -18.81 5.71
CA ARG A 71 -1.79 -19.34 4.82
C ARG A 71 -1.66 -18.55 3.53
N THR A 72 -2.78 -18.13 2.95
CA THR A 72 -2.80 -17.23 1.78
C THR A 72 -2.14 -15.89 2.13
N MET A 73 -2.46 -15.30 3.28
CA MET A 73 -1.87 -14.04 3.74
C MET A 73 -0.36 -14.16 3.93
N GLU A 74 0.11 -15.22 4.61
CA GLU A 74 1.53 -15.51 4.80
C GLU A 74 2.29 -15.63 3.47
N ILE A 75 1.78 -16.44 2.53
CA ILE A 75 2.42 -16.63 1.23
C ILE A 75 2.42 -15.33 0.43
N HIS A 76 1.30 -14.62 0.41
CA HIS A 76 1.15 -13.40 -0.37
C HIS A 76 2.06 -12.27 0.15
N HIS A 77 2.26 -12.17 1.46
CA HIS A 77 3.16 -11.20 2.07
C HIS A 77 4.62 -11.68 2.04
N ASP A 78 4.94 -12.81 2.69
CA ASP A 78 6.31 -13.21 2.97
C ASP A 78 7.06 -13.82 1.78
N LYS A 79 6.33 -14.23 0.74
CA LYS A 79 6.92 -14.78 -0.48
C LYS A 79 6.70 -13.84 -1.66
N HIS A 80 5.45 -13.51 -1.97
CA HIS A 80 5.13 -12.76 -3.18
C HIS A 80 5.53 -11.29 -3.08
N HIS A 81 5.10 -10.58 -2.05
CA HIS A 81 5.52 -9.19 -1.83
C HIS A 81 7.01 -9.08 -1.54
N ALA A 82 7.56 -9.96 -0.71
CA ALA A 82 9.00 -10.01 -0.44
C ALA A 82 9.85 -10.17 -1.71
N ALA A 83 9.39 -10.95 -2.69
CA ALA A 83 10.09 -11.12 -3.96
C ALA A 83 10.13 -9.82 -4.77
N TYR A 84 9.07 -9.01 -4.78
CA TYR A 84 9.10 -7.69 -5.41
C TYR A 84 10.13 -6.77 -4.76
N VAL A 85 10.17 -6.75 -3.43
CA VAL A 85 11.16 -5.94 -2.68
C VAL A 85 12.59 -6.38 -2.99
N ALA A 86 12.87 -7.69 -2.96
CA ALA A 86 14.19 -8.24 -3.24
C ALA A 86 14.64 -7.92 -4.68
N ASN A 87 13.77 -8.12 -5.66
CA ASN A 87 14.09 -7.85 -7.06
C ASN A 87 14.25 -6.34 -7.35
N LEU A 88 13.48 -5.48 -6.67
CA LEU A 88 13.68 -4.03 -6.76
C LEU A 88 15.05 -3.62 -6.20
N ASN A 89 15.40 -4.11 -5.02
CA ASN A 89 16.69 -3.87 -4.39
C ASN A 89 17.85 -4.32 -5.30
N LYS A 90 17.74 -5.52 -5.89
CA LYS A 90 18.72 -6.00 -6.85
C LYS A 90 18.84 -5.08 -8.07
N ALA A 91 17.71 -4.66 -8.64
CA ALA A 91 17.73 -3.77 -9.82
C ALA A 91 18.44 -2.44 -9.54
N VAL A 92 18.24 -1.85 -8.34
CA VAL A 92 18.92 -0.59 -7.97
C VAL A 92 20.37 -0.82 -7.58
N ALA A 93 20.73 -1.95 -6.97
CA ALA A 93 22.11 -2.29 -6.61
C ALA A 93 22.99 -2.51 -7.85
N ASP A 94 22.43 -3.06 -8.92
CA ASP A 94 23.13 -3.25 -10.22
C ASP A 94 23.46 -1.91 -10.91
N TRP A 95 23.04 -0.77 -10.31
CA TRP A 95 23.28 0.57 -10.85
C TRP A 95 23.79 1.57 -9.80
N PRO A 96 25.01 1.37 -9.26
CA PRO A 96 25.55 2.20 -8.18
C PRO A 96 25.89 3.63 -8.62
N GLU A 97 25.95 3.89 -9.94
CA GLU A 97 26.34 5.19 -10.49
C GLU A 97 25.27 6.27 -10.32
N ILE A 98 24.08 5.93 -9.84
CA ILE A 98 23.02 6.88 -9.53
C ILE A 98 22.73 6.83 -8.02
N PRO A 99 23.53 7.51 -7.18
CA PRO A 99 23.41 7.47 -5.73
C PRO A 99 22.02 7.90 -5.21
N ASP A 100 21.27 8.61 -6.03
CA ASP A 100 19.96 9.12 -5.66
C ASP A 100 18.80 8.12 -5.85
N LEU A 101 18.97 7.03 -6.60
CA LEU A 101 17.88 6.06 -6.78
C LEU A 101 17.52 5.36 -5.47
N SER A 102 18.54 4.98 -4.69
CA SER A 102 18.35 4.31 -3.40
C SER A 102 17.79 5.23 -2.30
N LYS A 103 17.86 6.54 -2.48
CA LYS A 103 17.32 7.54 -1.55
C LYS A 103 15.88 7.96 -1.86
N LYS A 104 15.37 7.60 -3.03
CA LYS A 104 14.01 7.95 -3.45
C LYS A 104 13.01 6.92 -2.93
N SER A 105 11.84 7.38 -2.50
CA SER A 105 10.73 6.45 -2.24
C SER A 105 10.32 5.73 -3.53
N VAL A 106 9.79 4.53 -3.39
CA VAL A 106 9.30 3.75 -4.54
C VAL A 106 8.27 4.53 -5.36
N GLY A 107 7.40 5.31 -4.71
CA GLY A 107 6.41 6.17 -5.39
C GLY A 107 7.06 7.23 -6.28
N VAL A 108 8.12 7.88 -5.81
CA VAL A 108 8.88 8.88 -6.59
C VAL A 108 9.58 8.24 -7.79
N LEU A 109 10.13 7.03 -7.65
CA LEU A 109 10.73 6.29 -8.76
C LEU A 109 9.69 5.96 -9.85
N LEU A 110 8.50 5.51 -9.43
CA LEU A 110 7.43 5.15 -10.36
C LEU A 110 6.83 6.36 -11.09
N GLN A 111 6.74 7.51 -10.43
CA GLN A 111 6.29 8.76 -11.05
C GLN A 111 7.29 9.29 -12.10
N ASN A 112 8.57 9.00 -11.90
CA ASN A 112 9.66 9.53 -12.71
C ASN A 112 10.45 8.43 -13.44
N LEU A 113 9.77 7.42 -13.97
CA LEU A 113 10.41 6.28 -14.65
C LEU A 113 11.36 6.69 -15.79
N ASN A 114 11.10 7.81 -16.44
CA ASN A 114 11.99 8.32 -17.49
C ASN A 114 13.36 8.77 -16.96
N SER A 115 13.49 9.08 -15.67
CA SER A 115 14.77 9.38 -15.02
C SER A 115 15.53 8.13 -14.58
N VAL A 116 14.89 6.96 -14.64
CA VAL A 116 15.52 5.67 -14.36
C VAL A 116 16.25 5.19 -15.63
N PRO A 117 17.51 4.72 -15.53
CA PRO A 117 18.23 4.18 -16.67
C PRO A 117 17.42 3.13 -17.42
N GLU A 118 17.42 3.21 -18.75
CA GLU A 118 16.63 2.33 -19.60
C GLU A 118 16.86 0.85 -19.30
N LYS A 119 18.11 0.49 -19.03
CA LYS A 119 18.54 -0.89 -18.76
C LYS A 119 17.83 -1.53 -17.56
N ILE A 120 17.50 -0.75 -16.52
CA ILE A 120 16.82 -1.23 -15.31
C ILE A 120 15.38 -0.73 -15.20
N ARG A 121 14.92 0.17 -16.06
CA ARG A 121 13.62 0.83 -15.99
C ARG A 121 12.46 -0.16 -15.93
N THR A 122 12.50 -1.21 -16.75
CA THR A 122 11.46 -2.25 -16.73
C THR A 122 11.45 -3.01 -15.41
N ALA A 123 12.61 -3.34 -14.85
CA ALA A 123 12.71 -4.02 -13.55
C ALA A 123 12.18 -3.12 -12.42
N VAL A 124 12.55 -1.84 -12.41
CA VAL A 124 12.05 -0.86 -11.43
C VAL A 124 10.55 -0.66 -11.58
N ARG A 125 10.04 -0.51 -12.80
CA ARG A 125 8.58 -0.38 -13.04
C ARG A 125 7.81 -1.59 -12.52
N ASN A 126 8.25 -2.80 -12.84
CA ASN A 126 7.51 -4.01 -12.50
C ASN A 126 7.62 -4.35 -11.01
N ASN A 127 8.84 -4.36 -10.46
CA ASN A 127 9.06 -4.74 -9.06
C ASN A 127 8.72 -3.58 -8.11
N GLY A 128 9.04 -2.34 -8.47
CA GLY A 128 8.61 -1.17 -7.72
C GLY A 128 7.10 -1.00 -7.71
N GLY A 129 6.44 -1.21 -8.87
CA GLY A 129 4.98 -1.22 -8.98
C GLY A 129 4.35 -2.33 -8.14
N GLY A 130 4.92 -3.54 -8.17
CA GLY A 130 4.49 -4.65 -7.33
C GLY A 130 4.60 -4.30 -5.84
N HIS A 131 5.76 -3.82 -5.40
CA HIS A 131 5.98 -3.40 -4.02
C HIS A 131 4.99 -2.29 -3.59
N PHE A 132 4.85 -1.23 -4.38
CA PHE A 132 3.94 -0.12 -4.09
C PHE A 132 2.48 -0.58 -3.97
N ASN A 133 2.01 -1.37 -4.94
CA ASN A 133 0.63 -1.86 -4.95
C ASN A 133 0.32 -2.80 -3.78
N HIS A 134 1.27 -3.68 -3.40
CA HIS A 134 1.08 -4.56 -2.25
C HIS A 134 1.09 -3.79 -0.93
N SER A 135 1.96 -2.79 -0.77
CA SER A 135 1.95 -1.93 0.42
C SER A 135 0.60 -1.24 0.59
N LEU A 136 0.04 -0.67 -0.49
CA LEU A 136 -1.29 -0.08 -0.47
C LEU A 136 -2.39 -1.11 -0.21
N PHE A 137 -2.27 -2.31 -0.79
CA PHE A 137 -3.26 -3.39 -0.65
C PHE A 137 -3.43 -3.83 0.81
N TRP A 138 -2.33 -3.95 1.56
CA TRP A 138 -2.39 -4.29 2.97
C TRP A 138 -3.14 -3.25 3.80
N GLU A 139 -2.98 -1.97 3.48
CA GLU A 139 -3.65 -0.87 4.17
C GLU A 139 -5.14 -0.74 3.82
N MET A 140 -5.56 -1.22 2.65
CA MET A 140 -6.96 -1.18 2.21
C MET A 140 -7.85 -2.25 2.84
N MET A 141 -7.26 -3.24 3.52
CA MET A 141 -8.00 -4.32 4.19
C MET A 141 -7.92 -4.17 5.71
N LYS A 142 -8.96 -4.60 6.40
CA LYS A 142 -9.00 -4.65 7.87
C LYS A 142 -9.95 -5.73 8.36
N PRO A 143 -9.72 -6.27 9.57
CA PRO A 143 -10.69 -7.16 10.23
C PRO A 143 -12.06 -6.51 10.34
N ALA A 144 -13.13 -7.28 10.08
CA ALA A 144 -14.50 -6.79 10.07
C ALA A 144 -14.72 -5.52 9.22
N GLY A 145 -13.93 -5.39 8.16
CA GLY A 145 -14.02 -4.29 7.20
C GLY A 145 -15.18 -4.47 6.22
N GLY A 146 -15.28 -3.54 5.30
CA GLY A 146 -16.31 -3.53 4.27
C GLY A 146 -17.48 -2.61 4.58
N GLY A 147 -18.61 -2.82 3.92
CA GLY A 147 -19.77 -1.93 3.96
C GLY A 147 -19.73 -0.86 2.87
N GLU A 148 -20.65 0.09 2.98
CA GLU A 148 -20.71 1.21 2.05
C GLU A 148 -19.73 2.32 2.45
N PRO A 149 -19.19 3.07 1.48
CA PRO A 149 -18.36 4.21 1.78
C PRO A 149 -19.15 5.27 2.56
N ALA A 150 -18.48 5.99 3.44
CA ALA A 150 -19.06 7.05 4.25
C ALA A 150 -18.25 8.34 4.19
N GLY A 151 -18.80 9.43 4.68
CA GLY A 151 -18.12 10.72 4.80
C GLY A 151 -17.66 11.27 3.44
N GLU A 152 -16.45 11.82 3.40
CA GLU A 152 -15.90 12.45 2.19
C GLU A 152 -15.67 11.46 1.05
N LEU A 153 -15.38 10.19 1.36
CA LEU A 153 -15.23 9.15 0.33
C LEU A 153 -16.56 8.90 -0.39
N ALA A 154 -17.67 8.79 0.35
CA ALA A 154 -19.00 8.66 -0.25
C ALA A 154 -19.31 9.83 -1.18
N LYS A 155 -19.11 11.07 -0.72
CA LYS A 155 -19.33 12.27 -1.52
C LYS A 155 -18.47 12.30 -2.80
N ALA A 156 -17.19 11.89 -2.69
CA ALA A 156 -16.31 11.83 -3.85
C ALA A 156 -16.76 10.78 -4.88
N ILE A 157 -17.24 9.62 -4.41
CA ILE A 157 -17.80 8.57 -5.26
C ILE A 157 -19.08 9.06 -5.93
N ASP A 158 -20.00 9.65 -5.19
CA ASP A 158 -21.25 10.19 -5.73
C ASP A 158 -20.99 11.29 -6.76
N SER A 159 -20.06 12.20 -6.48
CA SER A 159 -19.64 13.25 -7.41
C SER A 159 -19.01 12.71 -8.69
N GLY A 160 -18.18 11.66 -8.58
CA GLY A 160 -17.44 11.10 -9.72
C GLY A 160 -18.22 10.10 -10.55
N PHE A 161 -19.13 9.36 -9.93
CA PHE A 161 -19.82 8.20 -10.52
C PHE A 161 -21.34 8.24 -10.42
N GLY A 162 -21.91 9.21 -9.71
CA GLY A 162 -23.34 9.34 -9.46
C GLY A 162 -23.87 8.54 -8.27
N SER A 163 -23.27 7.39 -7.95
CA SER A 163 -23.57 6.57 -6.76
C SER A 163 -22.51 5.49 -6.54
N PHE A 164 -22.48 4.91 -5.35
CA PHE A 164 -21.61 3.76 -5.07
C PHE A 164 -21.98 2.53 -5.93
N ALA A 165 -23.26 2.30 -6.22
CA ALA A 165 -23.67 1.23 -7.13
C ALA A 165 -23.10 1.45 -8.54
N ALA A 166 -23.24 2.66 -9.08
CA ALA A 166 -22.68 3.01 -10.39
C ALA A 166 -21.12 2.90 -10.38
N PHE A 167 -20.46 3.26 -9.29
CA PHE A 167 -19.02 3.05 -9.13
C PHE A 167 -18.67 1.56 -9.24
N LYS A 168 -19.36 0.68 -8.49
CA LYS A 168 -19.12 -0.78 -8.54
C LYS A 168 -19.32 -1.32 -9.95
N ASP A 169 -20.42 -0.94 -10.60
CA ASP A 169 -20.73 -1.37 -11.97
C ASP A 169 -19.66 -0.92 -12.97
N ASN A 170 -19.19 0.32 -12.87
CA ASN A 170 -18.13 0.83 -13.72
C ASN A 170 -16.78 0.15 -13.46
N PHE A 171 -16.47 -0.15 -12.21
CA PHE A 171 -15.22 -0.81 -11.81
C PHE A 171 -15.17 -2.26 -12.31
N THR A 172 -16.28 -2.99 -12.24
CA THR A 172 -16.33 -4.41 -12.64
C THR A 172 -16.37 -4.63 -14.14
N ARG A 173 -16.75 -3.61 -14.93
CA ARG A 173 -16.81 -3.69 -16.42
C ARG A 173 -15.45 -3.48 -17.11
N VAL A 174 -14.37 -3.22 -16.38
CA VAL A 174 -13.06 -2.83 -16.95
C VAL A 174 -12.10 -4.05 -16.98
#